data_6c1b551b5b2dcb548799cb1f5e8769fb
#
_entry.id   6c1b551b5b2dcb548799cb1f5e8769fb
#
_cell.length_a   1.000
_cell.length_b   1.000
_cell.length_c   1.000
_cell.angle_alpha   90.00
_cell.angle_beta   90.00
_cell.angle_gamma   90.00
#
_symmetry.space_group_name_H-M   'P 1'
#
loop_
_entity.id
_entity.type
_entity.pdbx_description
1 polymer ?
#
loop_
_entity_poly.entity_id
_entity_poly.type
_entity_poly.pdbx_seq_one_letter_code
_entity_poly.pdbx_strand_id
1 'polypeptide(L)'
;MRWRDIYREAELYKAAVRIYTKPLFSWRKALFSSTDKRDLYDFARSGLRNLADIHRALTRESFSLRPCVALHRNFRGKHRTLYIYPWEERLVDLLLYRLLSGRLQHWFSPNCYAYRLRGFGLDRCQRRIAKLFAATETPLYVVKRDIANYFPSVDHDLLLAQLAELIEPDDYLFRMLVERMRFPYEDEGRTLHAEQGIAFGTPVACFFANLYLTPLDRRLDSLPGLRYFRYADDLLLLSSNGDTIEAAMVHFQEALDNLRLRSKPSHEENLLLSRCGASAVNFSAASRIRHLGLEFCADGAVRLSRDKCRKICNVFRFAFRRKRAKLARIHDPRKRAEFAIATARHALEQNVRNVAIVDYYLKHISDEEQLRLLDRWLAEEILSIAFQGGHRKSHFRLLPFRRLRAMGLPSLVHRRRQIQHGQIAAPFFVWKSYQTQKSSRETAARLRLQTVATAAFSPSPEAVTTPSPQGELVGERRHLSRGLIEVGKSEDLPTFP
;
A
#
# COMPACT_ATOMS: atom_id res chain seq x y z
N MET A 1 -22.43 -17.96 -8.34
CA MET A 1 -22.35 -16.58 -8.93
C MET A 1 -21.91 -16.72 -10.38
N ARG A 2 -22.52 -15.99 -11.29
CA ARG A 2 -22.26 -16.07 -12.75
C ARG A 2 -21.73 -14.75 -13.30
N TRP A 3 -20.90 -14.84 -14.36
CA TRP A 3 -20.33 -13.67 -15.03
C TRP A 3 -21.39 -12.67 -15.51
N ARG A 4 -22.43 -13.15 -16.17
CA ARG A 4 -23.51 -12.33 -16.72
C ARG A 4 -24.26 -11.52 -15.67
N ASP A 5 -24.30 -11.99 -14.43
CA ASP A 5 -24.98 -11.33 -13.32
C ASP A 5 -24.18 -10.15 -12.76
N ILE A 6 -22.85 -10.24 -12.85
CA ILE A 6 -21.95 -9.29 -12.20
C ILE A 6 -21.29 -8.29 -13.14
N TYR A 7 -21.05 -8.69 -14.41
CA TYR A 7 -20.39 -7.81 -15.36
C TYR A 7 -21.34 -6.74 -15.87
N ARG A 8 -20.83 -5.50 -15.91
CA ARG A 8 -21.45 -4.34 -16.56
C ARG A 8 -20.36 -3.50 -17.19
N GLU A 9 -20.57 -2.97 -18.37
CA GLU A 9 -19.63 -2.12 -19.09
C GLU A 9 -19.13 -0.94 -18.22
N ALA A 10 -20.04 -0.31 -17.46
CA ALA A 10 -19.70 0.78 -16.55
C ALA A 10 -18.63 0.40 -15.51
N GLU A 11 -18.53 -0.87 -15.09
CA GLU A 11 -17.49 -1.30 -14.16
C GLU A 11 -16.12 -1.42 -14.85
N LEU A 12 -16.08 -1.79 -16.13
CA LEU A 12 -14.85 -1.76 -16.93
C LEU A 12 -14.32 -0.33 -17.06
N TYR A 13 -15.19 0.64 -17.38
CA TYR A 13 -14.80 2.06 -17.42
C TYR A 13 -14.31 2.57 -16.07
N LYS A 14 -14.98 2.21 -14.97
CA LYS A 14 -14.52 2.56 -13.62
C LYS A 14 -13.16 1.97 -13.30
N ALA A 15 -12.88 0.75 -13.74
CA ALA A 15 -11.58 0.12 -13.57
C ALA A 15 -10.50 0.83 -14.40
N ALA A 16 -10.80 1.20 -15.66
CA ALA A 16 -9.90 1.92 -16.54
C ALA A 16 -9.53 3.31 -15.97
N VAL A 17 -10.52 4.07 -15.52
CA VAL A 17 -10.30 5.35 -14.85
C VAL A 17 -9.40 5.18 -13.62
N ARG A 18 -9.64 4.13 -12.83
CA ARG A 18 -8.82 3.87 -11.65
C ARG A 18 -7.38 3.51 -11.99
N ILE A 19 -7.15 2.66 -12.96
CA ILE A 19 -5.78 2.30 -13.41
C ILE A 19 -5.00 3.54 -13.86
N TYR A 20 -5.63 4.42 -14.64
CA TYR A 20 -5.00 5.64 -15.13
C TYR A 20 -4.76 6.68 -14.05
N THR A 21 -5.67 6.81 -13.09
CA THR A 21 -5.60 7.84 -12.04
C THR A 21 -4.84 7.41 -10.80
N LYS A 22 -4.63 6.10 -10.58
CA LYS A 22 -3.92 5.57 -9.41
C LYS A 22 -2.45 6.05 -9.32
N PRO A 23 -1.62 6.04 -10.37
CA PRO A 23 -0.30 6.62 -10.31
C PRO A 23 -0.38 8.15 -10.15
N LEU A 24 -0.01 8.67 -8.96
CA LEU A 24 -0.06 10.09 -8.64
C LEU A 24 0.94 10.92 -9.46
N PHE A 25 2.08 10.32 -9.81
CA PHE A 25 3.15 11.00 -10.50
C PHE A 25 3.20 10.60 -11.98
N SER A 26 3.39 11.58 -12.86
CA SER A 26 3.48 11.36 -14.30
C SER A 26 4.58 10.37 -14.69
N TRP A 27 5.75 10.44 -14.06
CA TRP A 27 6.84 9.51 -14.32
C TRP A 27 6.51 8.04 -14.05
N ARG A 28 5.61 7.76 -13.06
CA ARG A 28 5.14 6.39 -12.82
C ARG A 28 4.24 5.86 -13.93
N LYS A 29 3.57 6.75 -14.66
CA LYS A 29 2.75 6.37 -15.82
C LYS A 29 3.61 6.06 -17.05
N ALA A 30 4.79 6.68 -17.12
CA ALA A 30 5.76 6.48 -18.21
C ALA A 30 6.68 5.26 -17.98
N LEU A 31 6.50 4.48 -16.91
CA LEU A 31 7.27 3.26 -16.70
C LEU A 31 6.71 2.11 -17.53
N PHE A 32 7.56 1.52 -18.34
CA PHE A 32 7.26 0.25 -18.99
C PHE A 32 7.17 -0.85 -17.94
N SER A 33 6.15 -1.66 -18.05
CA SER A 33 5.93 -2.70 -17.06
C SER A 33 5.27 -3.94 -17.65
N SER A 34 5.32 -4.12 -18.95
CA SER A 34 4.69 -5.26 -19.63
C SER A 34 5.55 -5.80 -20.75
N THR A 35 5.21 -7.00 -21.25
CA THR A 35 5.88 -7.68 -22.37
C THR A 35 5.91 -6.83 -23.65
N ASP A 36 4.85 -6.08 -23.90
CA ASP A 36 4.68 -5.22 -25.08
C ASP A 36 5.40 -3.87 -24.98
N LYS A 37 6.16 -3.65 -23.91
CA LYS A 37 6.94 -2.42 -23.64
C LYS A 37 6.11 -1.11 -23.71
N ARG A 38 4.78 -1.19 -23.63
CA ARG A 38 3.91 -0.01 -23.57
C ARG A 38 3.86 0.57 -22.15
N ASP A 39 3.86 1.87 -22.06
CA ASP A 39 3.56 2.57 -20.81
C ASP A 39 2.05 2.86 -20.68
N LEU A 40 1.65 3.50 -19.58
CA LEU A 40 0.24 3.83 -19.36
C LEU A 40 -0.28 4.93 -20.30
N TYR A 41 0.59 5.79 -20.80
CA TYR A 41 0.21 6.81 -21.77
C TYR A 41 -0.02 6.19 -23.16
N ASP A 42 0.81 5.21 -23.56
CA ASP A 42 0.62 4.46 -24.81
C ASP A 42 -0.70 3.68 -24.78
N PHE A 43 -0.99 3.01 -23.66
CA PHE A 43 -2.28 2.33 -23.47
C PHE A 43 -3.46 3.31 -23.54
N ALA A 44 -3.33 4.50 -22.91
CA ALA A 44 -4.39 5.50 -22.87
C ALA A 44 -4.60 6.22 -24.21
N ARG A 45 -3.59 6.27 -25.10
CA ARG A 45 -3.70 6.90 -26.44
C ARG A 45 -4.77 6.22 -27.29
N SER A 46 -4.86 4.90 -27.23
CA SER A 46 -5.89 4.09 -27.90
C SER A 46 -6.99 3.65 -26.94
N GLY A 47 -7.19 4.38 -25.85
CA GLY A 47 -7.96 3.96 -24.68
C GLY A 47 -9.39 3.54 -24.99
N LEU A 48 -10.11 4.30 -25.82
CA LEU A 48 -11.51 3.96 -26.19
C LEU A 48 -11.57 2.70 -27.04
N ARG A 49 -10.67 2.56 -28.02
CA ARG A 49 -10.60 1.38 -28.87
C ARG A 49 -10.26 0.14 -28.04
N ASN A 50 -9.22 0.25 -27.21
CA ASN A 50 -8.83 -0.83 -26.30
C ASN A 50 -9.97 -1.24 -25.37
N LEU A 51 -10.73 -0.29 -24.84
CA LEU A 51 -11.88 -0.58 -23.96
C LEU A 51 -13.04 -1.23 -24.72
N ALA A 52 -13.32 -0.79 -25.94
CA ALA A 52 -14.36 -1.40 -26.77
C ALA A 52 -13.99 -2.85 -27.15
N ASP A 53 -12.73 -3.10 -27.47
CA ASP A 53 -12.26 -4.45 -27.81
C ASP A 53 -12.31 -5.39 -26.58
N ILE A 54 -11.85 -4.91 -25.41
CA ILE A 54 -11.95 -5.65 -24.15
C ILE A 54 -13.42 -5.90 -23.79
N HIS A 55 -14.28 -4.90 -23.89
CA HIS A 55 -15.71 -5.04 -23.62
C HIS A 55 -16.34 -6.11 -24.51
N ARG A 56 -16.06 -6.06 -25.81
CA ARG A 56 -16.54 -7.04 -26.78
C ARG A 56 -16.07 -8.46 -26.44
N ALA A 57 -14.79 -8.63 -26.10
CA ALA A 57 -14.24 -9.90 -25.71
C ALA A 57 -14.88 -10.45 -24.41
N LEU A 58 -15.06 -9.59 -23.40
CA LEU A 58 -15.71 -9.97 -22.15
C LEU A 58 -17.21 -10.31 -22.31
N THR A 59 -17.92 -9.63 -23.21
CA THR A 59 -19.33 -9.89 -23.51
C THR A 59 -19.50 -11.18 -24.30
N ARG A 60 -18.54 -11.50 -25.21
CA ARG A 60 -18.53 -12.75 -25.97
C ARG A 60 -17.89 -13.92 -25.23
N GLU A 61 -17.46 -13.71 -23.98
CA GLU A 61 -16.78 -14.72 -23.14
C GLU A 61 -15.51 -15.30 -23.80
N SER A 62 -14.79 -14.46 -24.56
CA SER A 62 -13.63 -14.81 -25.39
C SER A 62 -12.32 -14.08 -24.98
N PHE A 63 -12.33 -13.32 -23.87
CA PHE A 63 -11.10 -12.70 -23.36
C PHE A 63 -10.19 -13.81 -22.79
N SER A 64 -8.98 -13.94 -23.33
CA SER A 64 -7.95 -14.89 -22.89
C SER A 64 -6.79 -14.16 -22.22
N LEU A 65 -6.15 -14.82 -21.26
CA LEU A 65 -5.02 -14.25 -20.49
C LEU A 65 -3.71 -14.42 -21.28
N ARG A 66 -3.07 -13.31 -21.62
CA ARG A 66 -1.71 -13.31 -22.19
C ARG A 66 -0.65 -13.49 -21.09
N PRO A 67 0.53 -14.05 -21.43
CA PRO A 67 1.62 -14.19 -20.47
C PRO A 67 2.02 -12.87 -19.80
N CYS A 68 2.31 -12.93 -18.50
CA CYS A 68 2.94 -11.85 -17.77
C CYS A 68 4.46 -12.03 -17.75
N VAL A 69 5.20 -10.99 -17.36
CA VAL A 69 6.65 -11.06 -17.14
C VAL A 69 6.93 -11.34 -15.68
N ALA A 70 7.78 -12.33 -15.40
CA ALA A 70 8.36 -12.54 -14.08
C ALA A 70 9.50 -11.55 -13.85
N LEU A 71 9.38 -10.70 -12.84
CA LEU A 71 10.39 -9.71 -12.48
C LEU A 71 10.95 -10.02 -11.08
N HIS A 72 12.16 -10.55 -11.04
CA HIS A 72 12.86 -10.86 -9.80
C HIS A 72 13.41 -9.58 -9.16
N ARG A 73 13.05 -9.30 -7.93
CA ARG A 73 13.47 -8.11 -7.18
C ARG A 73 13.90 -8.45 -5.77
N ASN A 74 14.98 -7.82 -5.33
CA ASN A 74 15.39 -7.87 -3.94
C ASN A 74 14.79 -6.67 -3.18
N PHE A 75 13.84 -6.95 -2.27
CA PHE A 75 13.25 -5.97 -1.39
C PHE A 75 13.80 -6.15 0.03
N ARG A 76 14.74 -5.31 0.43
CA ARG A 76 15.34 -5.32 1.79
C ARG A 76 15.89 -6.67 2.20
N GLY A 77 16.63 -7.32 1.32
CA GLY A 77 17.20 -8.65 1.54
C GLY A 77 16.23 -9.83 1.31
N LYS A 78 14.99 -9.56 0.92
CA LYS A 78 14.03 -10.61 0.52
C LYS A 78 13.88 -10.63 -1.00
N HIS A 79 14.20 -11.76 -1.60
CA HIS A 79 13.93 -12.00 -3.01
C HIS A 79 12.43 -12.20 -3.21
N ARG A 80 11.86 -11.50 -4.19
CA ARG A 80 10.45 -11.63 -4.56
C ARG A 80 10.31 -11.58 -6.07
N THR A 81 9.49 -12.45 -6.61
CA THR A 81 9.07 -12.41 -8.00
C THR A 81 7.75 -11.63 -8.11
N LEU A 82 7.78 -10.58 -8.93
CA LEU A 82 6.59 -9.79 -9.26
C LEU A 82 6.13 -10.21 -10.65
N TYR A 83 4.86 -10.51 -10.81
CA TYR A 83 4.27 -10.84 -12.10
C TYR A 83 3.56 -9.61 -12.67
N ILE A 84 3.98 -9.21 -13.87
CA ILE A 84 3.54 -7.96 -14.48
C ILE A 84 2.83 -8.27 -15.80
N TYR A 85 1.52 -8.12 -15.77
CA TYR A 85 0.67 -8.29 -16.94
C TYR A 85 0.75 -7.10 -17.90
N PRO A 86 0.45 -7.30 -19.21
CA PRO A 86 0.09 -6.21 -20.13
C PRO A 86 -1.08 -5.37 -19.60
N TRP A 87 -1.31 -4.21 -20.18
CA TRP A 87 -2.29 -3.26 -19.62
C TRP A 87 -3.73 -3.74 -19.70
N GLU A 88 -4.09 -4.45 -20.75
CA GLU A 88 -5.42 -5.05 -20.94
C GLU A 88 -5.73 -6.06 -19.84
N GLU A 89 -4.81 -6.98 -19.59
CA GLU A 89 -4.92 -8.00 -18.54
C GLU A 89 -4.95 -7.37 -17.15
N ARG A 90 -4.12 -6.36 -16.91
CA ARG A 90 -4.13 -5.61 -15.63
C ARG A 90 -5.46 -4.90 -15.40
N LEU A 91 -6.09 -4.42 -16.48
CA LEU A 91 -7.40 -3.79 -16.41
C LEU A 91 -8.50 -4.82 -16.08
N VAL A 92 -8.51 -5.95 -16.76
CA VAL A 92 -9.47 -7.04 -16.49
C VAL A 92 -9.23 -7.63 -15.10
N ASP A 93 -7.99 -7.77 -14.69
CA ASP A 93 -7.62 -8.25 -13.36
C ASP A 93 -8.13 -7.30 -12.26
N LEU A 94 -7.98 -5.99 -12.45
CA LEU A 94 -8.56 -4.99 -11.55
C LEU A 94 -10.09 -5.01 -11.54
N LEU A 95 -10.72 -5.21 -12.70
CA LEU A 95 -12.17 -5.35 -12.82
C LEU A 95 -12.66 -6.56 -12.03
N LEU A 96 -12.08 -7.74 -12.24
CA LEU A 96 -12.42 -8.97 -11.53
C LEU A 96 -12.26 -8.80 -10.02
N TYR A 97 -11.11 -8.31 -9.57
CA TYR A 97 -10.89 -8.04 -8.15
C TYR A 97 -11.97 -7.13 -7.54
N ARG A 98 -12.37 -6.08 -8.25
CA ARG A 98 -13.40 -5.14 -7.76
C ARG A 98 -14.77 -5.76 -7.69
N LEU A 99 -15.15 -6.54 -8.69
CA LEU A 99 -16.44 -7.24 -8.74
C LEU A 99 -16.53 -8.30 -7.65
N LEU A 100 -15.52 -9.14 -7.53
CA LEU A 100 -15.46 -10.21 -6.53
C LEU A 100 -15.41 -9.65 -5.12
N SER A 101 -14.46 -8.74 -4.85
CA SER A 101 -14.31 -8.15 -3.51
C SER A 101 -15.53 -7.33 -3.10
N GLY A 102 -16.27 -6.74 -4.04
CA GLY A 102 -17.49 -5.99 -3.77
C GLY A 102 -18.65 -6.90 -3.37
N ARG A 103 -18.82 -8.00 -4.08
CA ARG A 103 -19.96 -8.93 -3.88
C ARG A 103 -19.73 -9.93 -2.76
N LEU A 104 -18.48 -10.40 -2.60
CA LEU A 104 -18.10 -11.43 -1.63
C LEU A 104 -17.51 -10.85 -0.34
N GLN A 105 -17.72 -9.56 -0.06
CA GLN A 105 -17.18 -8.95 1.16
C GLN A 105 -17.69 -9.60 2.45
N HIS A 106 -18.92 -10.08 2.44
CA HIS A 106 -19.54 -10.78 3.58
C HIS A 106 -19.01 -12.21 3.79
N TRP A 107 -18.36 -12.78 2.77
CA TRP A 107 -17.76 -14.11 2.85
C TRP A 107 -16.51 -14.15 3.75
N PHE A 108 -15.80 -13.04 3.82
CA PHE A 108 -14.58 -12.94 4.60
C PHE A 108 -14.85 -12.52 6.03
N SER A 109 -14.08 -13.10 6.97
CA SER A 109 -14.13 -12.74 8.38
C SER A 109 -14.07 -11.22 8.61
N PRO A 110 -14.81 -10.67 9.59
CA PRO A 110 -14.69 -9.27 10.01
C PRO A 110 -13.30 -8.95 10.59
N ASN A 111 -12.50 -9.95 10.92
CA ASN A 111 -11.15 -9.87 11.47
C ASN A 111 -10.06 -9.95 10.39
N CYS A 112 -10.43 -10.17 9.12
CA CYS A 112 -9.55 -10.06 7.96
C CYS A 112 -9.55 -8.63 7.42
N TYR A 113 -8.40 -7.94 7.45
CA TYR A 113 -8.30 -6.52 7.12
C TYR A 113 -7.60 -6.20 5.80
N ALA A 114 -6.67 -7.05 5.36
CA ALA A 114 -5.94 -6.81 4.12
C ALA A 114 -6.79 -7.12 2.88
N TYR A 115 -6.44 -6.49 1.76
CA TYR A 115 -7.01 -6.79 0.45
C TYR A 115 -8.53 -6.73 0.35
N ARG A 116 -9.15 -5.90 1.16
CA ARG A 116 -10.60 -5.68 1.15
C ARG A 116 -10.95 -4.27 0.68
N LEU A 117 -12.17 -4.11 0.21
CA LEU A 117 -12.71 -2.82 -0.19
C LEU A 117 -13.05 -1.95 1.03
N ARG A 118 -13.87 -0.95 0.83
CA ARG A 118 -14.21 0.10 1.81
C ARG A 118 -14.50 -0.44 3.21
N GLY A 119 -13.99 0.25 4.20
CA GLY A 119 -14.23 -0.04 5.62
C GLY A 119 -13.22 -0.99 6.27
N PHE A 120 -12.26 -1.50 5.51
CA PHE A 120 -11.16 -2.34 5.97
C PHE A 120 -9.80 -1.69 5.66
N GLY A 121 -8.72 -2.41 5.88
CA GLY A 121 -7.36 -1.95 5.61
C GLY A 121 -6.56 -1.67 6.86
N LEU A 122 -5.31 -1.26 6.64
CA LEU A 122 -4.30 -1.11 7.69
C LEU A 122 -4.72 -0.13 8.80
N ASP A 123 -5.25 1.03 8.44
CA ASP A 123 -5.69 2.06 9.40
C ASP A 123 -6.79 1.55 10.35
N ARG A 124 -7.76 0.81 9.81
CA ARG A 124 -8.84 0.24 10.64
C ARG A 124 -8.33 -0.88 11.54
N CYS A 125 -7.47 -1.75 11.01
CA CYS A 125 -6.84 -2.80 11.79
C CYS A 125 -6.07 -2.21 12.98
N GLN A 126 -5.17 -1.28 12.74
CA GLN A 126 -4.38 -0.63 13.77
C GLN A 126 -5.25 0.10 14.82
N ARG A 127 -6.31 0.79 14.40
CA ARG A 127 -7.24 1.45 15.34
C ARG A 127 -8.02 0.46 16.20
N ARG A 128 -8.44 -0.68 15.63
CA ARG A 128 -9.14 -1.70 16.41
C ARG A 128 -8.22 -2.38 17.42
N ILE A 129 -6.98 -2.68 17.03
CA ILE A 129 -5.95 -3.19 17.94
C ILE A 129 -5.69 -2.16 19.06
N ALA A 130 -5.46 -0.89 18.72
CA ALA A 130 -5.24 0.17 19.70
C ALA A 130 -6.40 0.31 20.70
N LYS A 131 -7.65 0.25 20.20
CA LYS A 131 -8.85 0.30 21.05
C LYS A 131 -8.93 -0.90 21.98
N LEU A 132 -8.58 -2.08 21.49
CA LEU A 132 -8.55 -3.29 22.30
C LEU A 132 -7.54 -3.15 23.45
N PHE A 133 -6.30 -2.76 23.15
CA PHE A 133 -5.24 -2.59 24.15
C PHE A 133 -5.57 -1.50 25.20
N ALA A 134 -6.24 -0.43 24.78
CA ALA A 134 -6.68 0.62 25.70
C ALA A 134 -7.82 0.20 26.63
N ALA A 135 -8.63 -0.77 26.21
CA ALA A 135 -9.80 -1.24 26.94
C ALA A 135 -9.57 -2.56 27.72
N THR A 136 -8.45 -3.24 27.45
CA THR A 136 -8.17 -4.56 28.06
C THR A 136 -7.31 -4.38 29.30
N GLU A 137 -7.74 -4.98 30.38
CA GLU A 137 -6.91 -5.13 31.57
C GLU A 137 -5.87 -6.22 31.34
N THR A 138 -4.68 -6.00 31.87
CA THR A 138 -3.58 -6.98 31.80
C THR A 138 -3.60 -7.91 33.01
N PRO A 139 -3.10 -9.15 32.89
CA PRO A 139 -2.28 -9.71 31.81
C PRO A 139 -3.06 -10.13 30.57
N LEU A 140 -2.43 -10.06 29.39
CA LEU A 140 -2.99 -10.44 28.11
C LEU A 140 -2.03 -11.38 27.37
N TYR A 141 -2.50 -12.56 27.04
CA TYR A 141 -1.77 -13.49 26.17
C TYR A 141 -1.81 -13.00 24.73
N VAL A 142 -0.67 -12.94 24.10
CA VAL A 142 -0.52 -12.44 22.72
C VAL A 142 0.34 -13.40 21.92
N VAL A 143 -0.22 -13.88 20.83
CA VAL A 143 0.47 -14.75 19.89
C VAL A 143 0.52 -14.04 18.54
N LYS A 144 1.74 -13.92 18.00
CA LYS A 144 1.95 -13.40 16.66
C LYS A 144 2.48 -14.50 15.76
N ARG A 145 1.90 -14.58 14.55
CA ARG A 145 2.25 -15.59 13.55
C ARG A 145 2.37 -14.92 12.17
N ASP A 146 3.24 -15.46 11.35
CA ASP A 146 3.45 -15.06 9.94
C ASP A 146 3.52 -16.35 9.10
N ILE A 147 2.90 -16.36 7.93
CA ILE A 147 2.90 -17.54 7.06
C ILE A 147 4.11 -17.47 6.12
N ALA A 148 4.88 -18.57 6.07
CA ALA A 148 6.08 -18.63 5.26
C ALA A 148 5.73 -18.65 3.77
N ASN A 149 6.37 -17.76 2.99
CA ASN A 149 6.24 -17.70 1.52
C ASN A 149 4.80 -17.79 1.01
N TYR A 150 3.86 -17.14 1.68
CA TYR A 150 2.44 -17.34 1.51
C TYR A 150 1.97 -17.36 0.04
N PHE A 151 2.21 -16.30 -0.73
CA PHE A 151 1.77 -16.23 -2.13
C PHE A 151 2.31 -17.34 -3.04
N PRO A 152 3.60 -17.71 -2.98
CA PRO A 152 4.12 -18.85 -3.74
C PRO A 152 3.64 -20.22 -3.25
N SER A 153 3.14 -20.32 -2.01
CA SER A 153 2.76 -21.61 -1.40
C SER A 153 1.28 -21.96 -1.52
N VAL A 154 0.47 -21.10 -2.16
CA VAL A 154 -0.95 -21.39 -2.36
C VAL A 154 -1.11 -22.60 -3.28
N ASP A 155 -1.80 -23.62 -2.77
CA ASP A 155 -2.11 -24.83 -3.50
C ASP A 155 -3.30 -24.60 -4.44
N HIS A 156 -3.15 -24.95 -5.72
CA HIS A 156 -4.16 -24.69 -6.73
C HIS A 156 -5.42 -25.56 -6.58
N ASP A 157 -5.28 -26.82 -6.17
CA ASP A 157 -6.43 -27.72 -6.05
C ASP A 157 -7.33 -27.30 -4.87
N LEU A 158 -6.73 -26.91 -3.74
CA LEU A 158 -7.47 -26.39 -2.60
C LEU A 158 -8.14 -25.04 -2.92
N LEU A 159 -7.44 -24.16 -3.62
CA LEU A 159 -8.02 -22.87 -4.04
C LEU A 159 -9.15 -23.09 -5.06
N LEU A 160 -9.00 -24.04 -5.97
CA LEU A 160 -10.03 -24.41 -6.95
C LEU A 160 -11.30 -24.90 -6.27
N ALA A 161 -11.16 -25.77 -5.27
CA ALA A 161 -12.30 -26.27 -4.48
C ALA A 161 -13.04 -25.11 -3.78
N GLN A 162 -12.30 -24.17 -3.18
CA GLN A 162 -12.89 -22.99 -2.55
C GLN A 162 -13.58 -22.05 -3.54
N LEU A 163 -13.05 -21.92 -4.76
CA LEU A 163 -13.67 -21.13 -5.82
C LEU A 163 -15.00 -21.77 -6.29
N ALA A 164 -15.05 -23.09 -6.38
CA ALA A 164 -16.25 -23.83 -6.76
C ALA A 164 -17.42 -23.67 -5.77
N GLU A 165 -17.13 -23.37 -4.49
CA GLU A 165 -18.17 -23.01 -3.51
C GLU A 165 -18.86 -21.66 -3.83
N LEU A 166 -18.18 -20.78 -4.55
CA LEU A 166 -18.63 -19.39 -4.79
C LEU A 166 -19.15 -19.16 -6.20
N ILE A 167 -18.58 -19.85 -7.16
CA ILE A 167 -18.77 -19.61 -8.59
C ILE A 167 -19.01 -20.94 -9.27
N GLU A 168 -19.99 -20.98 -10.14
CA GLU A 168 -20.31 -22.19 -10.90
C GLU A 168 -19.14 -22.61 -11.80
N PRO A 169 -18.68 -23.88 -11.74
CA PRO A 169 -17.48 -24.30 -12.49
C PRO A 169 -17.59 -24.16 -14.00
N ASP A 170 -18.80 -24.22 -14.56
CA ASP A 170 -19.05 -24.07 -16.01
C ASP A 170 -19.13 -22.61 -16.45
N ASP A 171 -19.14 -21.67 -15.50
CA ASP A 171 -19.26 -20.25 -15.81
C ASP A 171 -17.95 -19.64 -16.34
N TYR A 172 -18.07 -18.67 -17.23
CA TYR A 172 -16.94 -17.96 -17.80
C TYR A 172 -16.08 -17.28 -16.73
N LEU A 173 -16.69 -16.76 -15.66
CA LEU A 173 -15.95 -16.17 -14.52
C LEU A 173 -15.01 -17.19 -13.88
N PHE A 174 -15.48 -18.42 -13.67
CA PHE A 174 -14.66 -19.49 -13.11
C PHE A 174 -13.44 -19.78 -14.00
N ARG A 175 -13.66 -19.93 -15.30
CA ARG A 175 -12.56 -20.12 -16.28
C ARG A 175 -11.54 -19.00 -16.23
N MET A 176 -11.98 -17.73 -16.23
CA MET A 176 -11.09 -16.57 -16.12
C MET A 176 -10.27 -16.59 -14.85
N LEU A 177 -10.81 -17.08 -13.73
CA LEU A 177 -10.09 -17.15 -12.45
C LEU A 177 -9.12 -18.33 -12.44
N VAL A 178 -9.47 -19.47 -13.02
CA VAL A 178 -8.56 -20.60 -13.19
C VAL A 178 -7.35 -20.21 -14.04
N GLU A 179 -7.55 -19.48 -15.15
CA GLU A 179 -6.46 -18.97 -15.98
C GLU A 179 -5.52 -18.05 -15.17
N ARG A 180 -6.06 -17.23 -14.24
CA ARG A 180 -5.26 -16.36 -13.38
C ARG A 180 -4.61 -17.08 -12.21
N MET A 181 -5.10 -18.21 -11.84
CA MET A 181 -4.47 -19.10 -10.86
C MET A 181 -3.29 -19.84 -11.49
N ARG A 182 -3.51 -20.43 -12.68
CA ARG A 182 -2.51 -21.16 -13.48
C ARG A 182 -1.83 -20.26 -14.52
N PHE A 183 -1.62 -19.01 -14.21
CA PHE A 183 -1.22 -17.97 -15.15
C PHE A 183 0.05 -18.31 -15.94
N PRO A 184 0.06 -18.00 -17.26
CA PRO A 184 1.27 -18.09 -18.08
C PRO A 184 2.19 -16.92 -17.77
N TYR A 185 3.50 -17.16 -17.71
CA TYR A 185 4.50 -16.11 -17.52
C TYR A 185 5.78 -16.34 -18.30
N GLU A 186 6.41 -15.25 -18.69
CA GLU A 186 7.72 -15.25 -19.34
C GLU A 186 8.81 -15.05 -18.30
N ASP A 187 9.76 -15.97 -18.26
CA ASP A 187 10.94 -15.90 -17.42
C ASP A 187 12.17 -16.32 -18.24
N GLU A 188 13.19 -15.47 -18.31
CA GLU A 188 14.41 -15.69 -19.08
C GLU A 188 14.19 -16.15 -20.51
N GLY A 189 13.14 -15.62 -21.18
CA GLY A 189 12.80 -15.94 -22.57
C GLY A 189 12.03 -17.25 -22.78
N ARG A 190 11.56 -17.89 -21.70
CA ARG A 190 10.72 -19.09 -21.73
C ARG A 190 9.33 -18.77 -21.23
N THR A 191 8.31 -19.32 -21.89
CA THR A 191 6.93 -19.27 -21.40
C THR A 191 6.67 -20.46 -20.50
N LEU A 192 6.33 -20.19 -19.26
CA LEU A 192 6.03 -21.17 -18.22
C LEU A 192 4.59 -20.98 -17.72
N HIS A 193 4.04 -21.96 -17.03
CA HIS A 193 2.75 -21.87 -16.34
C HIS A 193 2.95 -22.09 -14.85
N ALA A 194 2.19 -21.36 -14.04
CA ALA A 194 2.22 -21.55 -12.61
C ALA A 194 1.49 -22.86 -12.23
N GLU A 195 2.20 -23.77 -11.60
CA GLU A 195 1.65 -25.03 -11.06
C GLU A 195 1.24 -24.87 -9.60
N GLN A 196 1.80 -23.88 -8.90
CA GLN A 196 1.53 -23.52 -7.53
C GLN A 196 1.69 -22.01 -7.34
N GLY A 197 1.06 -21.47 -6.32
CA GLY A 197 1.15 -20.06 -5.96
C GLY A 197 0.22 -19.15 -6.76
N ILE A 198 0.19 -17.89 -6.37
CA ILE A 198 -0.62 -16.85 -6.99
C ILE A 198 0.25 -15.67 -7.41
N ALA A 199 -0.13 -14.99 -8.48
CA ALA A 199 0.67 -13.94 -9.14
C ALA A 199 0.87 -12.71 -8.24
N PHE A 200 1.93 -12.71 -7.42
CA PHE A 200 2.25 -11.58 -6.55
C PHE A 200 2.43 -10.29 -7.35
N GLY A 201 1.68 -9.26 -6.97
CA GLY A 201 1.67 -7.97 -7.65
C GLY A 201 0.41 -7.70 -8.47
N THR A 202 -0.50 -8.66 -8.59
CA THR A 202 -1.77 -8.53 -9.31
C THR A 202 -2.96 -8.34 -8.35
N PRO A 203 -4.02 -7.63 -8.77
CA PRO A 203 -5.19 -7.44 -7.92
C PRO A 203 -5.96 -8.72 -7.58
N VAL A 204 -6.15 -9.64 -8.55
CA VAL A 204 -6.90 -10.90 -8.30
C VAL A 204 -6.16 -11.81 -7.32
N ALA A 205 -4.83 -11.83 -7.33
CA ALA A 205 -4.06 -12.58 -6.34
C ALA A 205 -4.36 -12.12 -4.90
N CYS A 206 -4.70 -10.85 -4.69
CA CYS A 206 -5.13 -10.36 -3.38
C CYS A 206 -6.49 -10.95 -2.94
N PHE A 207 -7.40 -11.20 -3.89
CA PHE A 207 -8.65 -11.89 -3.62
C PHE A 207 -8.40 -13.37 -3.31
N PHE A 208 -7.60 -14.06 -4.11
CA PHE A 208 -7.20 -15.45 -3.86
C PHE A 208 -6.52 -15.62 -2.50
N ALA A 209 -5.61 -14.72 -2.13
CA ALA A 209 -4.95 -14.73 -0.84
C ALA A 209 -5.93 -14.62 0.34
N ASN A 210 -7.01 -13.87 0.22
CA ASN A 210 -8.03 -13.84 1.27
C ASN A 210 -8.92 -15.08 1.26
N LEU A 211 -9.32 -15.54 0.08
CA LEU A 211 -10.17 -16.73 -0.07
C LEU A 211 -9.47 -17.96 0.51
N TYR A 212 -8.21 -18.17 0.15
CA TYR A 212 -7.44 -19.33 0.58
C TYR A 212 -7.34 -19.48 2.11
N LEU A 213 -7.28 -18.38 2.86
CA LEU A 213 -7.22 -18.38 4.32
C LEU A 213 -8.60 -18.33 4.99
N THR A 214 -9.70 -18.37 4.24
CA THR A 214 -11.06 -18.37 4.85
C THR A 214 -11.30 -19.55 5.80
N PRO A 215 -10.84 -20.79 5.54
CA PRO A 215 -10.99 -21.89 6.50
C PRO A 215 -10.28 -21.64 7.83
N LEU A 216 -9.08 -21.02 7.80
CA LEU A 216 -8.38 -20.59 9.01
C LEU A 216 -9.20 -19.53 9.78
N ASP A 217 -9.69 -18.50 9.06
CA ASP A 217 -10.51 -17.46 9.68
C ASP A 217 -11.76 -18.04 10.36
N ARG A 218 -12.47 -18.97 9.69
CA ARG A 218 -13.68 -19.63 10.25
C ARG A 218 -13.39 -20.39 11.54
N ARG A 219 -12.26 -21.11 11.60
CA ARG A 219 -11.84 -21.82 12.82
C ARG A 219 -11.52 -20.86 13.97
N LEU A 220 -10.81 -19.77 13.69
CA LEU A 220 -10.47 -18.77 14.72
C LEU A 220 -11.70 -17.96 15.16
N ASP A 221 -12.62 -17.67 14.25
CA ASP A 221 -13.88 -16.96 14.57
C ASP A 221 -14.79 -17.80 15.49
N SER A 222 -14.69 -19.15 15.48
CA SER A 222 -15.51 -20.04 16.32
C SER A 222 -15.04 -20.13 17.77
N LEU A 223 -13.85 -19.62 18.11
CA LEU A 223 -13.30 -19.71 19.45
C LEU A 223 -13.81 -18.57 20.36
N PRO A 224 -14.60 -18.88 21.40
CA PRO A 224 -15.08 -17.87 22.33
C PRO A 224 -13.93 -17.29 23.15
N GLY A 225 -13.95 -15.98 23.36
CA GLY A 225 -12.90 -15.27 24.11
C GLY A 225 -11.64 -14.95 23.32
N LEU A 226 -11.49 -15.49 22.11
CA LEU A 226 -10.40 -15.14 21.23
C LEU A 226 -10.68 -13.79 20.52
N ARG A 227 -9.67 -12.93 20.47
CA ARG A 227 -9.61 -11.76 19.61
C ARG A 227 -8.47 -11.95 18.65
N TYR A 228 -8.71 -11.87 17.33
CA TYR A 228 -7.62 -11.93 16.36
C TYR A 228 -7.75 -10.87 15.29
N PHE A 229 -6.63 -10.60 14.63
CA PHE A 229 -6.50 -9.61 13.57
C PHE A 229 -5.59 -10.20 12.50
N ARG A 230 -6.12 -10.39 11.30
CA ARG A 230 -5.35 -10.88 10.17
C ARG A 230 -5.14 -9.76 9.14
N TYR A 231 -3.90 -9.50 8.82
CA TYR A 231 -3.51 -8.58 7.75
C TYR A 231 -2.64 -9.32 6.72
N ALA A 232 -3.25 -9.87 5.68
CA ALA A 232 -2.66 -10.80 4.72
C ALA A 232 -2.20 -12.10 5.42
N ASP A 233 -0.90 -12.33 5.48
CA ASP A 233 -0.19 -13.43 6.13
C ASP A 233 0.22 -13.15 7.58
N ASP A 234 0.07 -11.91 8.06
CA ASP A 234 0.45 -11.48 9.42
C ASP A 234 -0.76 -11.57 10.36
N LEU A 235 -0.69 -12.44 11.37
CA LEU A 235 -1.75 -12.70 12.35
C LEU A 235 -1.34 -12.27 13.74
N LEU A 236 -2.31 -11.69 14.47
CA LEU A 236 -2.20 -11.35 15.87
C LEU A 236 -3.38 -11.95 16.61
N LEU A 237 -3.13 -12.89 17.54
CA LEU A 237 -4.12 -13.56 18.38
C LEU A 237 -3.98 -13.04 19.81
N LEU A 238 -5.10 -12.78 20.48
CA LEU A 238 -5.12 -12.22 21.83
C LEU A 238 -6.23 -12.85 22.67
N SER A 239 -5.94 -13.18 23.91
CA SER A 239 -6.92 -13.60 24.91
C SER A 239 -6.44 -13.25 26.32
N SER A 240 -7.37 -13.01 27.23
CA SER A 240 -7.09 -12.95 28.68
C SER A 240 -6.98 -14.33 29.31
N ASN A 241 -7.42 -15.39 28.61
CA ASN A 241 -7.36 -16.77 29.06
C ASN A 241 -6.28 -17.54 28.29
N GLY A 242 -5.39 -18.23 29.00
CA GLY A 242 -4.34 -19.07 28.46
C GLY A 242 -4.87 -20.26 27.65
N ASP A 243 -5.89 -20.95 28.14
CA ASP A 243 -6.47 -22.12 27.47
C ASP A 243 -7.04 -21.74 26.09
N THR A 244 -7.71 -20.58 26.02
CA THR A 244 -8.24 -20.07 24.75
C THR A 244 -7.12 -19.80 23.73
N ILE A 245 -6.00 -19.27 24.18
CA ILE A 245 -4.88 -18.96 23.26
C ILE A 245 -4.15 -20.24 22.84
N GLU A 246 -4.04 -21.24 23.73
CA GLU A 246 -3.48 -22.55 23.40
C GLU A 246 -4.37 -23.28 22.38
N ALA A 247 -5.69 -23.31 22.60
CA ALA A 247 -6.65 -23.85 21.63
C ALA A 247 -6.52 -23.12 20.27
N ALA A 248 -6.38 -21.80 20.29
CA ALA A 248 -6.19 -21.01 19.05
C ALA A 248 -4.90 -21.38 18.33
N MET A 249 -3.81 -21.68 19.03
CA MET A 249 -2.56 -22.15 18.41
C MET A 249 -2.72 -23.53 17.77
N VAL A 250 -3.44 -24.45 18.41
CA VAL A 250 -3.75 -25.76 17.84
C VAL A 250 -4.58 -25.60 16.57
N HIS A 251 -5.68 -24.85 16.63
CA HIS A 251 -6.54 -24.59 15.47
C HIS A 251 -5.81 -23.88 14.33
N PHE A 252 -4.87 -22.98 14.66
CA PHE A 252 -4.03 -22.34 13.68
C PHE A 252 -3.13 -23.35 12.95
N GLN A 253 -2.43 -24.23 13.70
CA GLN A 253 -1.55 -25.23 13.12
C GLN A 253 -2.32 -26.23 12.25
N GLU A 254 -3.42 -26.78 12.74
CA GLU A 254 -4.29 -27.69 11.98
C GLU A 254 -4.82 -27.04 10.69
N ALA A 255 -5.19 -25.74 10.74
CA ALA A 255 -5.65 -25.04 9.57
C ALA A 255 -4.53 -24.86 8.54
N LEU A 256 -3.29 -24.57 8.99
CA LEU A 256 -2.14 -24.48 8.08
C LEU A 256 -1.83 -25.84 7.45
N ASP A 257 -1.84 -26.93 8.20
CA ASP A 257 -1.59 -28.27 7.70
C ASP A 257 -2.61 -28.66 6.62
N ASN A 258 -3.90 -28.40 6.88
CA ASN A 258 -4.98 -28.62 5.92
C ASN A 258 -4.86 -27.76 4.66
N LEU A 259 -4.30 -26.56 4.78
CA LEU A 259 -4.02 -25.64 3.66
C LEU A 259 -2.64 -25.86 3.04
N ARG A 260 -1.90 -26.90 3.45
CA ARG A 260 -0.52 -27.17 2.97
C ARG A 260 0.40 -25.97 3.12
N LEU A 261 0.19 -25.16 4.16
CA LEU A 261 0.98 -23.99 4.51
C LEU A 261 1.89 -24.26 5.71
N ARG A 262 2.87 -23.39 5.92
CA ARG A 262 3.77 -23.47 7.08
C ARG A 262 3.85 -22.12 7.76
N SER A 263 3.93 -22.09 9.07
CA SER A 263 4.27 -20.89 9.82
C SER A 263 5.74 -20.53 9.62
N LYS A 264 6.09 -19.28 9.90
CA LYS A 264 7.46 -18.79 9.79
C LYS A 264 8.10 -18.68 11.18
N PRO A 265 8.94 -19.64 11.60
CA PRO A 265 9.46 -19.71 12.97
C PRO A 265 10.16 -18.42 13.43
N SER A 266 10.90 -17.76 12.54
CA SER A 266 11.61 -16.51 12.86
C SER A 266 10.72 -15.29 13.18
N HIS A 267 9.40 -15.41 13.00
CA HIS A 267 8.42 -14.36 13.27
C HIS A 267 7.33 -14.81 14.26
N GLU A 268 7.53 -15.93 14.92
CA GLU A 268 6.66 -16.40 15.96
C GLU A 268 7.00 -15.72 17.29
N GLU A 269 6.00 -15.12 17.90
CA GLU A 269 6.12 -14.48 19.21
C GLU A 269 4.96 -14.98 20.10
N ASN A 270 5.31 -15.53 21.28
CA ASN A 270 4.36 -15.87 22.33
C ASN A 270 4.67 -14.99 23.53
N LEU A 271 3.80 -14.04 23.82
CA LEU A 271 4.06 -13.01 24.83
C LEU A 271 2.92 -12.99 25.85
N LEU A 272 3.27 -12.84 27.12
CA LEU A 272 2.34 -12.41 28.16
C LEU A 272 2.59 -10.92 28.42
N LEU A 273 1.67 -10.11 27.95
CA LEU A 273 1.73 -8.67 28.16
C LEU A 273 1.19 -8.34 29.57
N SER A 274 2.05 -7.73 30.38
CA SER A 274 1.66 -7.25 31.71
C SER A 274 2.38 -5.97 32.06
N ARG A 275 1.79 -5.20 32.99
CA ARG A 275 2.46 -4.01 33.58
C ARG A 275 3.49 -4.40 34.62
N CYS A 276 3.33 -5.58 35.23
CA CYS A 276 4.08 -6.04 36.40
C CYS A 276 5.08 -7.16 36.08
N GLY A 277 5.33 -7.47 34.79
CA GLY A 277 6.30 -8.50 34.41
C GLY A 277 5.85 -9.94 34.69
N ALA A 278 4.54 -10.21 34.70
CA ALA A 278 4.03 -11.58 34.85
C ALA A 278 4.56 -12.46 33.70
N SER A 279 4.84 -13.72 34.00
CA SER A 279 5.25 -14.76 33.05
C SER A 279 4.30 -15.96 33.13
N ALA A 280 4.20 -16.71 32.05
CA ALA A 280 3.47 -17.97 31.99
C ALA A 280 4.30 -18.99 31.23
N VAL A 281 3.98 -20.27 31.37
CA VAL A 281 4.62 -21.35 30.64
C VAL A 281 4.45 -21.08 29.13
N ASN A 282 5.51 -21.22 28.36
CA ASN A 282 5.55 -20.99 26.91
C ASN A 282 5.32 -19.52 26.44
N PHE A 283 5.22 -18.55 27.38
CA PHE A 283 5.03 -17.16 27.06
C PHE A 283 6.11 -16.28 27.72
N SER A 284 6.78 -15.49 26.91
CA SER A 284 7.76 -14.52 27.40
C SER A 284 7.07 -13.28 27.99
N ALA A 285 7.55 -12.83 29.14
CA ALA A 285 7.08 -11.57 29.71
C ALA A 285 7.41 -10.39 28.80
N ALA A 286 6.42 -9.54 28.54
CA ALA A 286 6.60 -8.36 27.71
C ALA A 286 5.74 -7.19 28.19
N SER A 287 6.21 -5.97 27.98
CA SER A 287 5.43 -4.75 28.23
C SER A 287 4.83 -4.16 26.96
N ARG A 288 5.20 -4.67 25.79
CA ARG A 288 4.74 -4.19 24.49
C ARG A 288 4.90 -5.24 23.39
N ILE A 289 4.11 -5.11 22.32
CA ILE A 289 4.25 -5.89 21.09
C ILE A 289 4.33 -4.98 19.88
N ARG A 290 5.16 -5.36 18.92
CA ARG A 290 5.27 -4.69 17.63
C ARG A 290 4.42 -5.42 16.58
N HIS A 291 3.41 -4.72 16.04
CA HIS A 291 2.56 -5.27 14.98
C HIS A 291 2.18 -4.16 13.98
N LEU A 292 2.18 -4.50 12.67
CA LEU A 292 1.82 -3.58 11.58
C LEU A 292 2.52 -2.21 11.64
N GLY A 293 3.77 -2.19 12.15
CA GLY A 293 4.60 -1.00 12.21
C GLY A 293 4.36 -0.05 13.39
N LEU A 294 3.49 -0.40 14.31
CA LEU A 294 3.26 0.26 15.59
C LEU A 294 3.69 -0.63 16.75
N GLU A 295 3.89 -0.04 17.91
CA GLU A 295 4.09 -0.73 19.17
C GLU A 295 2.87 -0.50 20.06
N PHE A 296 2.22 -1.59 20.49
CA PHE A 296 1.09 -1.59 21.38
C PHE A 296 1.59 -2.01 22.76
N CYS A 297 1.36 -1.20 23.76
CA CYS A 297 1.92 -1.37 25.09
C CYS A 297 0.87 -1.89 26.08
N ALA A 298 1.31 -2.60 27.12
CA ALA A 298 0.46 -3.13 28.18
C ALA A 298 -0.28 -2.04 28.98
N ASP A 299 0.22 -0.79 28.95
CA ASP A 299 -0.44 0.39 29.53
C ASP A 299 -1.52 1.00 28.61
N GLY A 300 -1.79 0.38 27.47
CA GLY A 300 -2.74 0.86 26.45
C GLY A 300 -2.16 1.94 25.54
N ALA A 301 -0.91 2.36 25.74
CA ALA A 301 -0.27 3.35 24.88
C ALA A 301 0.11 2.75 23.52
N VAL A 302 0.02 3.58 22.48
CA VAL A 302 0.49 3.26 21.13
C VAL A 302 1.70 4.11 20.81
N ARG A 303 2.79 3.46 20.43
CA ARG A 303 4.08 4.06 20.10
C ARG A 303 4.51 3.78 18.68
N LEU A 304 5.40 4.59 18.15
CA LEU A 304 6.13 4.28 16.92
C LEU A 304 7.26 3.32 17.22
N SER A 305 7.41 2.33 16.36
CA SER A 305 8.61 1.52 16.34
C SER A 305 9.84 2.36 15.94
N ARG A 306 11.03 1.91 16.37
CA ARG A 306 12.30 2.63 16.14
C ARG A 306 12.56 2.96 14.67
N ASP A 307 12.21 2.06 13.74
CA ASP A 307 12.36 2.29 12.31
C ASP A 307 11.39 3.36 11.77
N LYS A 308 10.19 3.49 12.35
CA LYS A 308 9.24 4.55 11.99
C LYS A 308 9.69 5.92 12.52
N CYS A 309 10.20 5.98 13.75
CA CYS A 309 10.85 7.19 14.26
C CYS A 309 11.99 7.63 13.33
N ARG A 310 12.85 6.67 12.91
CA ARG A 310 13.94 6.93 11.96
C ARG A 310 13.42 7.45 10.62
N LYS A 311 12.29 6.91 10.11
CA LYS A 311 11.68 7.42 8.88
C LYS A 311 11.21 8.87 9.01
N ILE A 312 10.60 9.24 10.12
CA ILE A 312 10.21 10.64 10.39
C ILE A 312 11.45 11.53 10.43
N CYS A 313 12.49 11.15 11.17
CA CYS A 313 13.75 11.89 11.20
C CYS A 313 14.35 12.07 9.79
N ASN A 314 14.31 11.03 8.97
CA ASN A 314 14.84 11.09 7.61
C ASN A 314 14.06 12.07 6.71
N VAL A 315 12.77 12.28 6.92
CA VAL A 315 12.01 13.33 6.18
C VAL A 315 12.71 14.69 6.32
N PHE A 316 13.07 15.07 7.53
CA PHE A 316 13.77 16.33 7.81
C PHE A 316 15.21 16.32 7.31
N ARG A 317 15.96 15.24 7.55
CA ARG A 317 17.35 15.10 7.06
C ARG A 317 17.45 15.22 5.54
N PHE A 318 16.54 14.62 4.79
CA PHE A 318 16.49 14.77 3.33
C PHE A 318 16.16 16.19 2.90
N ALA A 319 15.25 16.87 3.60
CA ALA A 319 14.93 18.26 3.31
C ALA A 319 16.17 19.17 3.50
N PHE A 320 16.89 19.02 4.59
CA PHE A 320 18.11 19.75 4.88
C PHE A 320 19.22 19.44 3.88
N ARG A 321 19.42 18.17 3.53
CA ARG A 321 20.42 17.76 2.53
C ARG A 321 20.18 18.40 1.18
N ARG A 322 18.95 18.49 0.72
CA ARG A 322 18.57 19.16 -0.53
C ARG A 322 18.85 20.67 -0.52
N LYS A 323 18.90 21.28 0.63
CA LYS A 323 19.18 22.71 0.83
C LYS A 323 20.61 23.01 1.30
N ARG A 324 21.49 21.99 1.34
CA ARG A 324 22.86 22.09 1.89
C ARG A 324 23.64 23.25 1.28
N ALA A 325 23.62 23.42 -0.04
CA ALA A 325 24.35 24.50 -0.72
C ALA A 325 23.84 25.90 -0.31
N LYS A 326 22.51 26.07 -0.13
CA LYS A 326 21.95 27.35 0.37
C LYS A 326 22.29 27.58 1.83
N LEU A 327 22.20 26.53 2.67
CA LEU A 327 22.56 26.60 4.10
C LEU A 327 24.04 26.97 4.29
N ALA A 328 24.94 26.45 3.46
CA ALA A 328 26.38 26.75 3.53
C ALA A 328 26.71 28.22 3.23
N ARG A 329 25.91 28.89 2.39
CA ARG A 329 26.09 30.30 2.02
C ARG A 329 25.61 31.30 3.10
N ILE A 330 24.87 30.83 4.10
CA ILE A 330 24.38 31.66 5.20
C ILE A 330 25.43 31.63 6.31
N HIS A 331 26.16 32.72 6.53
CA HIS A 331 27.23 32.78 7.53
C HIS A 331 26.69 32.98 8.94
N ASP A 332 25.63 33.78 9.10
CA ASP A 332 25.00 34.02 10.41
C ASP A 332 24.28 32.78 10.94
N PRO A 333 24.68 32.23 12.10
CA PRO A 333 24.04 31.03 12.65
C PRO A 333 22.54 31.21 12.94
N ARG A 334 22.09 32.40 13.29
CA ARG A 334 20.69 32.69 13.59
C ARG A 334 19.85 32.64 12.30
N LYS A 335 20.29 33.32 11.23
CA LYS A 335 19.66 33.28 9.92
C LYS A 335 19.68 31.86 9.33
N ARG A 336 20.74 31.10 9.60
CA ARG A 336 20.84 29.68 9.20
C ARG A 336 19.82 28.82 9.93
N ALA A 337 19.60 29.04 11.23
CA ALA A 337 18.54 28.38 11.99
C ALA A 337 17.15 28.72 11.45
N GLU A 338 16.87 29.99 11.15
CA GLU A 338 15.61 30.45 10.53
C GLU A 338 15.33 29.74 9.19
N PHE A 339 16.33 29.66 8.33
CA PHE A 339 16.22 28.97 7.06
C PHE A 339 16.01 27.45 7.23
N ALA A 340 16.70 26.84 8.19
CA ALA A 340 16.51 25.42 8.53
C ALA A 340 15.10 25.15 9.09
N ILE A 341 14.58 26.02 9.95
CA ILE A 341 13.21 25.95 10.48
C ILE A 341 12.19 26.07 9.33
N ALA A 342 12.36 27.05 8.45
CA ALA A 342 11.49 27.21 7.27
C ALA A 342 11.52 25.97 6.36
N THR A 343 12.70 25.37 6.20
CA THR A 343 12.88 24.12 5.43
C THR A 343 12.16 22.94 6.10
N ALA A 344 12.28 22.81 7.42
CA ALA A 344 11.58 21.76 8.20
C ALA A 344 10.06 21.92 8.13
N ARG A 345 9.57 23.17 8.27
CA ARG A 345 8.14 23.48 8.13
C ARG A 345 7.62 23.14 6.74
N HIS A 346 8.33 23.56 5.71
CA HIS A 346 7.97 23.20 4.33
C HIS A 346 7.93 21.68 4.11
N ALA A 347 8.90 20.94 4.67
CA ALA A 347 8.93 19.49 4.55
C ALA A 347 7.74 18.82 5.26
N LEU A 348 7.28 19.38 6.38
CA LEU A 348 6.17 18.85 7.17
C LEU A 348 4.79 19.27 6.63
N GLU A 349 4.64 20.51 6.12
CA GLU A 349 3.34 21.08 5.80
C GLU A 349 3.00 21.09 4.32
N GLN A 350 4.00 21.23 3.45
CA GLN A 350 3.78 21.45 2.01
C GLN A 350 4.25 20.29 1.12
N ASN A 351 5.14 19.43 1.62
CA ASN A 351 5.53 18.25 0.86
C ASN A 351 4.51 17.13 1.08
N VAL A 352 3.55 17.08 0.21
CA VAL A 352 2.40 16.17 0.29
C VAL A 352 2.79 14.69 0.50
N ARG A 353 3.90 14.25 -0.07
CA ARG A 353 4.39 12.87 0.11
C ARG A 353 4.87 12.63 1.56
N ASN A 354 5.60 13.59 2.13
CA ASN A 354 6.12 13.49 3.48
C ASN A 354 5.02 13.68 4.52
N VAL A 355 4.13 14.64 4.27
CA VAL A 355 2.93 14.90 5.10
C VAL A 355 2.10 13.64 5.24
N ALA A 356 1.81 12.94 4.14
CA ALA A 356 1.01 11.72 4.18
C ALA A 356 1.63 10.62 5.05
N ILE A 357 2.96 10.52 5.08
CA ILE A 357 3.67 9.54 5.90
C ILE A 357 3.67 9.95 7.38
N VAL A 358 4.03 11.20 7.67
CA VAL A 358 4.15 11.69 9.05
C VAL A 358 2.78 11.75 9.73
N ASP A 359 1.79 12.36 9.08
CA ASP A 359 0.45 12.54 9.63
C ASP A 359 -0.28 11.20 9.84
N TYR A 360 -0.03 10.22 8.97
CA TYR A 360 -0.53 8.87 9.15
C TYR A 360 -0.06 8.27 10.48
N TYR A 361 1.23 8.39 10.79
CA TYR A 361 1.76 7.89 12.05
C TYR A 361 1.26 8.73 13.25
N LEU A 362 1.28 10.04 13.14
CA LEU A 362 0.82 10.94 14.22
C LEU A 362 -0.64 10.68 14.63
N LYS A 363 -1.48 10.24 13.69
CA LYS A 363 -2.87 9.88 13.95
C LYS A 363 -3.02 8.70 14.92
N HIS A 364 -2.10 7.75 14.88
CA HIS A 364 -2.19 6.51 15.64
C HIS A 364 -1.49 6.53 16.98
N ILE A 365 -0.52 7.41 17.18
CA ILE A 365 0.26 7.49 18.42
C ILE A 365 -0.57 8.09 19.54
N SER A 366 -0.50 7.49 20.74
CA SER A 366 -1.04 8.07 21.97
C SER A 366 0.03 8.59 22.91
N ASP A 367 1.28 8.13 22.77
CA ASP A 367 2.41 8.54 23.59
C ASP A 367 2.95 9.92 23.17
N GLU A 368 2.61 10.97 23.92
CA GLU A 368 3.13 12.33 23.69
C GLU A 368 4.61 12.49 24.04
N GLU A 369 5.13 11.69 24.97
CA GLU A 369 6.54 11.80 25.39
C GLU A 369 7.45 11.40 24.22
N GLN A 370 7.11 10.33 23.51
CA GLN A 370 7.84 9.94 22.29
C GLN A 370 7.86 11.07 21.25
N LEU A 371 6.76 11.80 21.10
CA LEU A 371 6.69 12.94 20.18
C LEU A 371 7.52 14.13 20.65
N ARG A 372 7.55 14.39 21.97
CA ARG A 372 8.43 15.43 22.55
C ARG A 372 9.91 15.12 22.32
N LEU A 373 10.30 13.84 22.41
CA LEU A 373 11.66 13.42 22.09
C LEU A 373 12.01 13.65 20.62
N LEU A 374 11.06 13.43 19.70
CA LEU A 374 11.24 13.73 18.28
C LEU A 374 11.31 15.24 18.00
N ASP A 375 10.49 16.06 18.68
CA ASP A 375 10.55 17.52 18.60
C ASP A 375 11.90 18.05 19.12
N ARG A 376 12.40 17.49 20.21
CA ARG A 376 13.73 17.80 20.74
C ARG A 376 14.83 17.44 19.78
N TRP A 377 14.77 16.22 19.21
CA TRP A 377 15.73 15.79 18.20
C TRP A 377 15.75 16.74 16.99
N LEU A 378 14.57 17.20 16.52
CA LEU A 378 14.48 18.16 15.40
C LEU A 378 15.14 19.49 15.75
N ALA A 379 14.94 19.99 16.97
CA ALA A 379 15.60 21.19 17.45
C ALA A 379 17.13 21.03 17.50
N GLU A 380 17.63 19.90 18.00
CA GLU A 380 19.06 19.57 18.03
C GLU A 380 19.67 19.46 16.61
N GLU A 381 18.95 18.88 15.67
CA GLU A 381 19.37 18.79 14.25
C GLU A 381 19.47 20.19 13.63
N ILE A 382 18.50 21.07 13.86
CA ILE A 382 18.51 22.47 13.39
C ILE A 382 19.67 23.26 14.01
N LEU A 383 19.90 23.10 15.30
CA LEU A 383 21.04 23.75 15.99
C LEU A 383 22.39 23.22 15.49
N SER A 384 22.48 21.91 15.21
CA SER A 384 23.66 21.31 14.59
C SER A 384 23.98 21.94 13.23
N ILE A 385 22.94 22.20 12.42
CA ILE A 385 23.06 22.87 11.13
C ILE A 385 23.45 24.36 11.35
N ALA A 386 22.82 25.04 12.29
CA ALA A 386 23.06 26.45 12.57
C ALA A 386 24.51 26.74 13.01
N PHE A 387 25.02 25.96 13.91
CA PHE A 387 26.35 26.17 14.53
C PHE A 387 27.44 25.27 13.91
N GLN A 388 27.10 24.38 12.94
CA GLN A 388 28.05 23.50 12.26
C GLN A 388 28.89 22.59 13.20
N GLY A 389 28.34 22.22 14.35
CA GLY A 389 29.07 21.55 15.42
C GLY A 389 28.52 20.21 15.91
N GLY A 390 27.64 19.55 15.14
CA GLY A 390 26.96 18.32 15.58
C GLY A 390 25.91 18.59 16.67
N HIS A 391 25.35 17.50 17.24
CA HIS A 391 24.33 17.59 18.31
C HIS A 391 25.01 17.89 19.65
N ARG A 392 24.97 19.14 20.11
CA ARG A 392 25.52 19.58 21.39
C ARG A 392 24.46 20.30 22.25
N LYS A 393 24.29 19.83 23.49
CA LYS A 393 23.35 20.48 24.45
C LYS A 393 23.72 21.96 24.71
N SER A 394 25.01 22.32 24.60
CA SER A 394 25.49 23.70 24.75
C SER A 394 24.90 24.67 23.71
N HIS A 395 24.49 24.18 22.53
CA HIS A 395 23.86 25.04 21.51
C HIS A 395 22.55 25.65 21.98
N PHE A 396 21.81 24.99 22.89
CA PHE A 396 20.61 25.55 23.50
C PHE A 396 20.89 26.75 24.42
N ARG A 397 22.13 26.96 24.91
CA ARG A 397 22.53 28.18 25.61
C ARG A 397 22.64 29.36 24.65
N LEU A 398 23.10 29.12 23.42
CA LEU A 398 23.26 30.15 22.38
C LEU A 398 21.91 30.48 21.72
N LEU A 399 21.09 29.48 21.46
CA LEU A 399 19.75 29.63 20.86
C LEU A 399 18.76 28.72 21.60
N PRO A 400 18.09 29.22 22.66
CA PRO A 400 17.16 28.43 23.47
C PRO A 400 15.95 27.91 22.71
N PHE A 401 15.41 26.79 23.15
CA PHE A 401 14.24 26.14 22.55
C PHE A 401 13.03 27.08 22.39
N ARG A 402 12.82 27.98 23.38
CA ARG A 402 11.78 29.03 23.33
C ARG A 402 11.97 29.95 22.11
N ARG A 403 13.21 30.33 21.80
CA ARG A 403 13.54 31.16 20.63
C ARG A 403 13.29 30.42 19.32
N LEU A 404 13.68 29.13 19.23
CA LEU A 404 13.39 28.31 18.08
C LEU A 404 11.88 28.20 17.82
N ARG A 405 11.08 28.07 18.89
CA ARG A 405 9.61 28.08 18.77
C ARG A 405 9.09 29.43 18.28
N ALA A 406 9.59 30.55 18.80
CA ALA A 406 9.22 31.88 18.33
C ALA A 406 9.56 32.09 16.84
N MET A 407 10.65 31.47 16.35
CA MET A 407 11.03 31.44 14.93
C MET A 407 10.14 30.48 14.11
N GLY A 408 9.21 29.75 14.74
CA GLY A 408 8.26 28.85 14.09
C GLY A 408 8.77 27.42 13.89
N LEU A 409 9.60 26.92 14.82
CA LEU A 409 9.97 25.50 14.85
C LEU A 409 8.70 24.62 14.81
N PRO A 410 8.55 23.72 13.81
CA PRO A 410 7.40 22.83 13.77
C PRO A 410 7.43 21.83 14.93
N SER A 411 6.26 21.49 15.47
CA SER A 411 6.10 20.52 16.55
C SER A 411 5.18 19.38 16.12
N LEU A 412 5.67 18.15 16.26
CA LEU A 412 4.91 16.94 16.00
C LEU A 412 3.80 16.74 17.04
N VAL A 413 4.03 17.15 18.30
CA VAL A 413 3.01 17.15 19.35
C VAL A 413 1.86 18.07 18.96
N HIS A 414 2.17 19.31 18.56
CA HIS A 414 1.14 20.26 18.14
C HIS A 414 0.38 19.76 16.90
N ARG A 415 1.10 19.27 15.91
CA ARG A 415 0.51 18.71 14.69
C ARG A 415 -0.41 17.51 14.97
N ARG A 416 -0.01 16.61 15.89
CA ARG A 416 -0.88 15.51 16.32
C ARG A 416 -2.18 16.03 16.93
N ARG A 417 -2.11 17.02 17.83
CA ARG A 417 -3.29 17.66 18.42
C ARG A 417 -4.20 18.26 17.37
N GLN A 418 -3.65 18.99 16.40
CA GLN A 418 -4.42 19.54 15.28
C GLN A 418 -5.12 18.43 14.46
N ILE A 419 -4.45 17.27 14.24
CA ILE A 419 -5.06 16.11 13.56
C ILE A 419 -6.20 15.54 14.40
N GLN A 420 -6.02 15.39 15.72
CA GLN A 420 -7.05 14.87 16.62
C GLN A 420 -8.27 15.77 16.71
N HIS A 421 -8.09 17.08 16.71
CA HIS A 421 -9.16 18.06 16.71
C HIS A 421 -9.76 18.34 15.31
N GLY A 422 -9.31 17.61 14.28
CA GLY A 422 -9.83 17.77 12.92
C GLY A 422 -9.41 19.06 12.20
N GLN A 423 -8.50 19.86 12.79
CA GLN A 423 -8.00 21.10 12.21
C GLN A 423 -7.08 20.84 11.01
N ILE A 424 -6.34 19.73 11.05
CA ILE A 424 -5.55 19.25 9.94
C ILE A 424 -6.16 17.92 9.46
N ALA A 425 -6.35 17.82 8.20
CA ALA A 425 -6.73 16.56 7.58
C ALA A 425 -5.61 15.53 7.78
N ALA A 426 -5.85 14.50 8.61
CA ALA A 426 -5.02 13.31 8.68
C ALA A 426 -4.89 12.66 7.28
N PRO A 427 -3.90 11.78 7.01
CA PRO A 427 -3.62 11.24 5.66
C PRO A 427 -4.82 10.72 4.89
N PHE A 428 -5.86 10.27 5.58
CA PHE A 428 -7.15 9.96 4.95
C PHE A 428 -7.87 11.18 4.37
N PHE A 429 -7.61 12.38 4.85
CA PHE A 429 -8.13 13.63 4.32
C PHE A 429 -7.21 14.22 3.24
N VAL A 430 -5.93 14.09 3.36
CA VAL A 430 -5.00 14.31 2.24
C VAL A 430 -5.38 13.37 1.11
N TRP A 431 -5.73 12.13 1.41
CA TRP A 431 -6.32 11.18 0.48
C TRP A 431 -7.71 11.63 0.00
N LYS A 432 -8.55 12.29 0.82
CA LYS A 432 -9.83 12.88 0.41
C LYS A 432 -9.66 14.17 -0.42
N SER A 433 -8.76 15.06 -0.10
CA SER A 433 -8.44 16.22 -0.95
C SER A 433 -7.72 15.78 -2.23
N TYR A 434 -6.95 14.71 -2.21
CA TYR A 434 -6.47 13.99 -3.37
C TYR A 434 -7.61 13.27 -4.10
N GLN A 435 -8.56 12.68 -3.41
CA GLN A 435 -9.75 12.11 -4.03
C GLN A 435 -10.66 13.18 -4.63
N THR A 436 -10.72 14.38 -4.07
CA THR A 436 -11.48 15.51 -4.66
C THR A 436 -10.75 16.10 -5.87
N GLN A 437 -9.42 16.27 -5.81
CA GLN A 437 -8.59 16.60 -6.97
C GLN A 437 -8.56 15.46 -8.00
N LYS A 438 -8.61 14.22 -7.55
CA LYS A 438 -8.67 13.03 -8.37
C LYS A 438 -10.06 12.87 -8.98
N SER A 439 -11.14 13.11 -8.25
CA SER A 439 -12.51 13.16 -8.76
C SER A 439 -12.69 14.27 -9.81
N SER A 440 -12.12 15.44 -9.61
CA SER A 440 -12.09 16.52 -10.61
C SER A 440 -11.27 16.14 -11.86
N ARG A 441 -10.16 15.41 -11.68
CA ARG A 441 -9.36 14.87 -12.79
C ARG A 441 -10.03 13.68 -13.47
N GLU A 442 -10.72 12.84 -12.71
CA GLU A 442 -11.55 11.74 -13.22
C GLU A 442 -12.75 12.28 -14.00
N THR A 443 -13.38 13.37 -13.55
CA THR A 443 -14.44 14.08 -14.27
C THR A 443 -13.91 14.75 -15.53
N ALA A 444 -12.73 15.36 -15.48
CA ALA A 444 -12.07 15.93 -16.66
C ALA A 444 -11.61 14.85 -17.67
N ALA A 445 -11.12 13.71 -17.18
CA ALA A 445 -10.80 12.56 -18.03
C ALA A 445 -12.07 11.93 -18.65
N ARG A 446 -13.16 11.85 -17.89
CA ARG A 446 -14.47 11.40 -18.37
C ARG A 446 -15.05 12.33 -19.44
N LEU A 447 -14.96 13.66 -19.24
CA LEU A 447 -15.37 14.66 -20.22
C LEU A 447 -14.53 14.54 -21.51
N ARG A 448 -13.21 14.35 -21.40
CA ARG A 448 -12.35 14.12 -22.58
C ARG A 448 -12.66 12.81 -23.30
N LEU A 449 -12.94 11.73 -22.57
CA LEU A 449 -13.38 10.47 -23.15
C LEU A 449 -14.77 10.60 -23.84
N GLN A 450 -15.69 11.36 -23.25
CA GLN A 450 -16.99 11.67 -23.87
C GLN A 450 -16.86 12.57 -25.10
N THR A 451 -15.99 13.57 -25.07
CA THR A 451 -15.72 14.47 -26.21
C THR A 451 -15.07 13.72 -27.37
N VAL A 452 -14.17 12.78 -27.09
CA VAL A 452 -13.55 11.92 -28.12
C VAL A 452 -14.58 10.90 -28.67
N ALA A 453 -15.48 10.38 -27.82
CA ALA A 453 -16.56 9.49 -28.26
C ALA A 453 -17.56 10.22 -29.18
N THR A 454 -17.96 11.45 -28.83
CA THR A 454 -18.81 12.29 -29.69
C THR A 454 -18.15 12.67 -30.99
N ALA A 455 -16.83 12.95 -30.97
CA ALA A 455 -16.07 13.23 -32.19
C ALA A 455 -15.88 12.02 -33.11
N ALA A 456 -15.83 10.79 -32.53
CA ALA A 456 -15.73 9.55 -33.30
C ALA A 456 -17.06 9.11 -33.91
N PHE A 457 -18.20 9.65 -33.48
CA PHE A 457 -19.54 9.35 -34.00
C PHE A 457 -20.15 10.48 -34.84
N SER A 458 -19.42 11.55 -35.11
CA SER A 458 -19.84 12.55 -36.09
C SER A 458 -19.57 12.00 -37.49
N PRO A 459 -20.57 11.94 -38.40
CA PRO A 459 -20.32 11.52 -39.76
C PRO A 459 -19.36 12.49 -40.44
N SER A 460 -18.35 11.93 -41.10
CA SER A 460 -17.36 12.69 -41.87
C SER A 460 -18.07 13.61 -42.87
N PRO A 461 -17.73 14.88 -42.97
CA PRO A 461 -18.12 15.68 -44.13
C PRO A 461 -17.38 15.15 -45.36
N GLU A 462 -18.10 14.98 -46.45
CA GLU A 462 -17.61 14.52 -47.73
C GLU A 462 -16.36 15.27 -48.16
N ALA A 463 -15.44 14.53 -48.76
CA ALA A 463 -14.18 15.02 -49.30
C ALA A 463 -14.40 16.06 -50.40
N VAL A 464 -14.08 17.30 -50.14
CA VAL A 464 -13.79 18.29 -51.18
C VAL A 464 -12.29 18.22 -51.49
N THR A 465 -12.02 17.71 -52.65
CA THR A 465 -10.68 17.69 -53.27
C THR A 465 -10.23 19.09 -53.65
N THR A 466 -9.11 19.53 -53.14
CA THR A 466 -8.26 20.55 -53.78
C THR A 466 -6.77 20.26 -53.56
N PRO A 467 -5.87 20.65 -54.49
CA PRO A 467 -4.59 19.99 -54.69
C PRO A 467 -3.46 20.56 -53.84
N SER A 468 -2.45 19.73 -53.66
CA SER A 468 -1.15 19.97 -53.02
C SER A 468 -0.39 21.15 -53.61
N PRO A 469 0.49 21.78 -52.81
CA PRO A 469 1.84 22.00 -53.29
C PRO A 469 2.90 21.38 -52.36
N GLN A 470 3.91 20.86 -53.01
CA GLN A 470 5.17 20.36 -52.51
C GLN A 470 5.93 21.41 -51.69
N GLY A 471 6.57 20.96 -50.62
CA GLY A 471 7.52 21.75 -49.85
C GLY A 471 8.32 20.81 -48.95
N GLU A 472 9.51 20.46 -49.42
CA GLU A 472 10.56 19.82 -48.66
C GLU A 472 10.93 20.65 -47.41
N LEU A 473 11.05 20.00 -46.25
CA LEU A 473 11.93 20.47 -45.19
C LEU A 473 12.54 19.28 -44.44
N VAL A 474 13.82 19.11 -44.71
CA VAL A 474 14.80 18.31 -43.98
C VAL A 474 14.89 18.85 -42.56
N GLY A 475 14.70 18.01 -41.58
CA GLY A 475 14.83 18.33 -40.17
C GLY A 475 15.54 17.21 -39.40
N GLU A 476 16.76 17.51 -39.01
CA GLU A 476 17.73 16.67 -38.32
C GLU A 476 17.18 15.89 -37.12
N ARG A 477 17.44 14.58 -37.14
CA ARG A 477 17.30 13.70 -35.96
C ARG A 477 18.50 13.92 -35.04
N ARG A 478 18.32 14.63 -33.95
CA ARG A 478 19.27 14.59 -32.83
C ARG A 478 19.10 13.29 -32.05
N HIS A 479 20.11 12.46 -32.13
CA HIS A 479 20.32 11.33 -31.21
C HIS A 479 20.53 11.87 -29.80
N LEU A 480 19.56 11.66 -28.92
CA LEU A 480 19.76 11.75 -27.47
C LEU A 480 20.23 10.38 -26.99
N SER A 481 21.50 10.30 -26.69
CA SER A 481 22.16 9.19 -26.00
C SER A 481 21.45 8.91 -24.67
N ARG A 482 20.98 7.68 -24.50
CA ARG A 482 20.43 7.15 -23.27
C ARG A 482 21.52 7.03 -22.22
N GLY A 483 21.64 8.02 -21.33
CA GLY A 483 22.30 7.82 -20.04
C GLY A 483 21.44 6.90 -19.19
N LEU A 484 22.01 5.77 -18.79
CA LEU A 484 21.50 4.92 -17.75
C LEU A 484 21.48 5.73 -16.44
N ILE A 485 20.32 6.25 -16.07
CA ILE A 485 20.12 6.81 -14.75
C ILE A 485 19.97 5.63 -13.82
N GLU A 486 21.00 5.35 -13.04
CA GLU A 486 20.89 4.53 -11.82
C GLU A 486 19.77 5.12 -10.96
N VAL A 487 18.64 4.44 -10.93
CA VAL A 487 17.51 4.78 -10.07
C VAL A 487 17.94 4.49 -8.65
N GLY A 488 18.33 5.53 -7.96
CA GLY A 488 18.59 5.50 -6.53
C GLY A 488 17.42 4.85 -5.80
N LYS A 489 17.74 3.95 -4.89
CA LYS A 489 16.86 3.20 -4.00
C LYS A 489 15.72 4.06 -3.45
N SER A 490 14.56 4.05 -4.06
CA SER A 490 13.33 4.57 -3.47
C SER A 490 12.55 3.40 -2.89
N GLU A 491 12.54 3.36 -1.57
CA GLU A 491 11.81 2.42 -0.75
C GLU A 491 10.32 2.76 -0.76
N ASP A 492 9.58 2.37 -1.77
CA ASP A 492 8.12 2.38 -1.73
C ASP A 492 7.61 1.13 -2.43
N LEU A 493 7.30 0.12 -1.63
CA LEU A 493 6.39 -0.95 -2.04
C LEU A 493 5.07 -0.29 -2.48
N PRO A 494 4.51 -0.69 -3.62
CA PRO A 494 3.13 -0.33 -3.92
C PRO A 494 2.25 -0.94 -2.83
N THR A 495 1.71 -0.10 -1.96
CA THR A 495 0.53 -0.45 -1.19
C THR A 495 -0.58 -0.64 -2.21
N PHE A 496 -0.86 -1.88 -2.56
CA PHE A 496 -2.06 -2.25 -3.28
C PHE A 496 -3.29 -1.91 -2.43
N PRO A 497 -4.44 -1.68 -3.08
CA PRO A 497 -5.58 -0.88 -2.62
C PRO A 497 -6.10 -1.20 -1.24
#